data_df9c95de8c40df1cb0c5e941a9495714
#
_entry.id   df9c95de8c40df1cb0c5e941a9495714
#
_cell.length_a   1.000
_cell.length_b   1.000
_cell.length_c   1.000
_cell.angle_alpha   90.00
_cell.angle_beta   90.00
_cell.angle_gamma   90.00
#
_symmetry.space_group_name_H-M   'P 1'
#
loop_
_entity.id
_entity.type
_entity.pdbx_description
1 polymer ?
#
loop_
_entity_poly.entity_id
_entity_poly.type
_entity_poly.pdbx_seq_one_letter_code
_entity_poly.pdbx_strand_id
1 'polypeptide(L)'
;MNGLETIETITMKSRFPIPFPALANALAAIILISVVNPVLAAPAALPGWERGFEGQRKADIGDGSYVNPILAGDHPDPSVLKHGSDYYMVHSSFESVPGLLIWHSRDLVNWEPIGPALNRYAGNVWAPDLAFHQGRFYIYFPALSASGITNMVVHADNIRGPWSDPVDLKVSNIDPGHAVGPDGKRYVFLSGGHFAPLSDDGLSVTGPVKKIYDGWKYPDHWEVETFAQEGPKIMHHGDYYYMVLAEGGTAGPATSHMVIMARSKNIEGPWENSPYNPVVHTSGAEEKWWSKGHATLVEGPDGKQWYLVYHAYENGYYNLGRQTLLEPVEWTSDGWVKVSGYDVAKPIPMPNGGAVVPHGVAFSDDFTKNKIGNQWSFFHPNGVFGERFRYEKDALVIKATGTSPKDCSPLSFINGDQAYEMEVEVDADDGASAGLLVFYSERLFAGLGFSKDNMLEYSKGDIATFPKQTPVGRHYFLRLRNNHHIVTVWYSPDGEHWTKHWMQFEVSGYHHNVAGGFLSLRPTLIAAGTGEVRFKNFKYKALP
;
A
#
# COMPACT_ATOMS: atom_id res chain seq x y z
N MET A 1 44.03 23.14 35.99
CA MET A 1 44.20 24.44 35.30
C MET A 1 43.03 24.54 34.35
N ASN A 2 41.96 25.03 34.80
CA ASN A 2 41.22 26.30 34.62
C ASN A 2 40.91 26.66 33.16
N GLY A 3 39.61 26.79 32.87
CA GLY A 3 39.05 27.43 31.71
C GLY A 3 37.55 27.17 31.59
N LEU A 4 36.74 27.71 32.49
CA LEU A 4 35.28 27.92 32.33
C LEU A 4 35.09 29.21 31.51
N GLU A 5 34.37 29.14 30.38
CA GLU A 5 33.81 30.31 29.73
C GLU A 5 32.28 30.24 29.76
N THR A 6 31.73 31.25 30.40
CA THR A 6 30.31 31.54 30.57
C THR A 6 29.73 32.15 29.29
N ILE A 7 28.58 31.69 28.83
CA ILE A 7 27.80 32.31 27.76
C ILE A 7 26.70 33.18 28.39
N GLU A 8 26.83 34.47 28.13
CA GLU A 8 25.86 35.52 28.56
C GLU A 8 24.56 35.48 27.72
N THR A 9 23.47 35.63 28.43
CA THR A 9 22.11 35.74 27.88
C THR A 9 21.89 37.18 27.44
N ILE A 10 21.65 37.46 26.17
CA ILE A 10 21.26 38.76 25.65
C ILE A 10 19.72 38.87 25.60
N THR A 11 19.16 39.68 26.48
CA THR A 11 17.75 40.07 26.47
C THR A 11 17.61 41.39 25.69
N MET A 12 16.94 41.36 24.52
CA MET A 12 16.55 42.60 23.83
C MET A 12 15.13 43.02 24.21
N LYS A 13 15.04 44.12 24.95
CA LYS A 13 13.82 44.92 25.10
C LYS A 13 13.84 46.00 24.03
N SER A 14 12.83 46.09 23.16
CA SER A 14 12.58 47.27 22.36
C SER A 14 11.17 47.81 22.66
N ARG A 15 11.13 48.96 23.28
CA ARG A 15 9.96 49.87 23.39
C ARG A 15 10.07 50.88 22.26
N PHE A 16 9.01 51.09 21.49
CA PHE A 16 8.74 52.38 20.84
C PHE A 16 7.24 52.66 20.88
N PRO A 17 6.81 53.84 21.31
CA PRO A 17 5.44 54.30 21.28
C PRO A 17 5.17 55.12 20.01
N ILE A 18 4.03 54.91 19.37
CA ILE A 18 3.52 55.77 18.29
C ILE A 18 2.37 56.61 18.84
N PRO A 19 2.37 57.94 18.66
CA PRO A 19 1.30 58.79 19.12
C PRO A 19 0.15 58.88 18.11
N PHE A 20 -1.08 58.92 18.62
CA PHE A 20 -2.29 59.32 17.89
C PHE A 20 -2.38 60.83 17.72
N PRO A 21 -2.94 61.33 16.63
CA PRO A 21 -3.71 62.56 16.66
C PRO A 21 -5.20 62.34 16.35
N ALA A 22 -5.99 63.18 17.00
CA ALA A 22 -7.45 63.17 16.99
C ALA A 22 -8.05 64.04 15.87
N LEU A 23 -9.27 63.64 15.49
CA LEU A 23 -10.41 64.41 14.96
C LEU A 23 -10.30 65.31 13.71
N ALA A 24 -11.17 64.96 12.74
CA ALA A 24 -12.15 65.93 12.20
C ALA A 24 -13.25 65.20 11.39
N ASN A 25 -14.48 65.66 11.57
CA ASN A 25 -15.72 65.25 10.94
C ASN A 25 -15.73 65.47 9.40
N ALA A 26 -16.31 64.56 8.64
CA ALA A 26 -16.92 64.87 7.35
C ALA A 26 -17.96 63.80 6.93
N LEU A 27 -19.15 64.28 6.70
CA LEU A 27 -20.31 63.81 5.92
C LEU A 27 -20.39 62.36 5.39
N ALA A 28 -21.50 61.74 5.76
CA ALA A 28 -22.01 60.49 5.21
C ALA A 28 -22.38 60.64 3.71
N ALA A 29 -21.72 59.89 2.84
CA ALA A 29 -22.22 59.50 1.55
C ALA A 29 -22.48 58.01 1.58
N ILE A 30 -23.74 57.59 1.54
CA ILE A 30 -24.16 56.20 1.44
C ILE A 30 -23.86 55.76 0.01
N ILE A 31 -22.74 55.07 -0.20
CA ILE A 31 -22.47 54.29 -1.42
C ILE A 31 -23.00 52.90 -1.15
N LEU A 32 -24.11 52.52 -1.80
CA LEU A 32 -24.55 51.12 -1.91
C LEU A 32 -23.49 50.38 -2.71
N ILE A 33 -22.54 49.75 -2.03
CA ILE A 33 -21.68 48.73 -2.64
C ILE A 33 -22.51 47.45 -2.66
N SER A 34 -23.03 47.10 -3.83
CA SER A 34 -23.51 45.74 -4.11
C SER A 34 -22.33 44.78 -3.91
N VAL A 35 -22.32 44.09 -2.79
CA VAL A 35 -21.41 42.96 -2.55
C VAL A 35 -21.83 41.87 -3.51
N VAL A 36 -21.22 41.83 -4.70
CA VAL A 36 -21.21 40.64 -5.53
C VAL A 36 -20.36 39.62 -4.77
N ASN A 37 -21.03 38.74 -4.03
CA ASN A 37 -20.36 37.56 -3.52
C ASN A 37 -19.75 36.84 -4.74
N PRO A 38 -18.43 36.64 -4.82
CA PRO A 38 -17.89 35.72 -5.79
C PRO A 38 -18.50 34.35 -5.45
N VAL A 39 -19.35 33.86 -6.34
CA VAL A 39 -19.67 32.43 -6.35
C VAL A 39 -18.32 31.75 -6.54
N LEU A 40 -17.78 31.24 -5.43
CA LEU A 40 -16.65 30.31 -5.50
C LEU A 40 -17.11 29.21 -6.44
N ALA A 41 -16.58 29.21 -7.66
CA ALA A 41 -16.79 28.10 -8.57
C ALA A 41 -16.45 26.84 -7.77
N ALA A 42 -17.40 25.90 -7.73
CA ALA A 42 -17.12 24.58 -7.18
C ALA A 42 -15.79 24.11 -7.80
N PRO A 43 -14.85 23.58 -7.01
CA PRO A 43 -13.62 23.04 -7.57
C PRO A 43 -14.01 22.13 -8.72
N ALA A 44 -13.39 22.36 -9.89
CA ALA A 44 -13.61 21.53 -11.05
C ALA A 44 -13.50 20.09 -10.60
N ALA A 45 -14.55 19.28 -10.86
CA ALA A 45 -14.54 17.88 -10.51
C ALA A 45 -13.24 17.31 -11.09
N LEU A 46 -12.37 16.81 -10.24
CA LEU A 46 -11.22 16.03 -10.67
C LEU A 46 -11.75 14.96 -11.62
N PRO A 47 -11.03 14.57 -12.70
CA PRO A 47 -11.48 13.56 -13.63
C PRO A 47 -11.90 12.34 -12.81
N GLY A 48 -13.22 12.09 -12.78
CA GLY A 48 -13.83 11.26 -11.77
C GLY A 48 -13.46 9.82 -12.01
N TRP A 49 -12.84 9.18 -11.02
CA TRP A 49 -12.98 7.75 -10.87
C TRP A 49 -14.47 7.41 -10.75
N GLU A 50 -14.87 6.30 -11.35
CA GLU A 50 -16.16 5.71 -11.04
C GLU A 50 -16.16 5.30 -9.56
N ARG A 51 -17.33 5.33 -8.93
CA ARG A 51 -17.47 4.97 -7.53
C ARG A 51 -17.94 3.52 -7.41
N GLY A 52 -17.10 2.70 -6.79
CA GLY A 52 -17.38 1.32 -6.45
C GLY A 52 -18.14 1.15 -5.13
N PHE A 53 -17.86 0.07 -4.42
CA PHE A 53 -18.43 -0.19 -3.09
C PHE A 53 -18.23 1.01 -2.16
N GLU A 54 -19.30 1.45 -1.48
CA GLU A 54 -19.25 2.49 -0.44
C GLU A 54 -18.60 3.81 -0.90
N GLY A 55 -18.63 4.05 -2.21
CA GLY A 55 -18.03 5.22 -2.83
C GLY A 55 -16.52 5.13 -3.05
N GLN A 56 -15.90 3.97 -2.87
CA GLN A 56 -14.48 3.74 -3.11
C GLN A 56 -14.09 4.03 -4.57
N ARG A 57 -12.83 4.41 -4.79
CA ARG A 57 -12.29 4.61 -6.14
C ARG A 57 -12.34 3.32 -6.96
N LYS A 58 -12.84 3.40 -8.19
CA LYS A 58 -12.88 2.30 -9.15
C LYS A 58 -12.23 2.75 -10.46
N ALA A 59 -11.35 1.93 -11.00
CA ALA A 59 -10.59 2.27 -12.20
C ALA A 59 -11.45 2.29 -13.48
N ASP A 60 -12.30 1.27 -13.68
CA ASP A 60 -13.22 1.18 -14.79
C ASP A 60 -14.31 2.27 -14.67
N ILE A 61 -14.29 3.26 -15.57
CA ILE A 61 -15.22 4.41 -15.53
C ILE A 61 -16.50 4.18 -16.34
N GLY A 62 -16.68 2.98 -16.90
CA GLY A 62 -17.95 2.54 -17.50
C GLY A 62 -18.21 3.05 -18.93
N ASP A 63 -17.29 3.81 -19.53
CA ASP A 63 -17.39 4.36 -20.89
C ASP A 63 -16.48 3.66 -21.91
N GLY A 64 -15.87 2.53 -21.53
CA GLY A 64 -14.88 1.82 -22.32
C GLY A 64 -13.44 2.26 -22.04
N SER A 65 -13.24 3.04 -21.00
CA SER A 65 -11.92 3.50 -20.53
C SER A 65 -11.70 3.15 -19.06
N TYR A 66 -10.43 3.20 -18.64
CA TYR A 66 -10.05 3.10 -17.23
C TYR A 66 -9.12 4.25 -16.84
N VAL A 67 -9.07 4.56 -15.56
CA VAL A 67 -8.17 5.54 -14.94
C VAL A 67 -7.33 4.85 -13.87
N ASN A 68 -6.01 5.04 -13.92
CA ASN A 68 -5.12 4.54 -12.88
C ASN A 68 -5.35 5.24 -11.51
N PRO A 69 -5.20 4.51 -10.40
CA PRO A 69 -4.67 3.15 -10.30
C PRO A 69 -5.74 2.10 -10.60
N ILE A 70 -5.33 0.94 -11.15
CA ILE A 70 -6.24 -0.21 -11.34
C ILE A 70 -6.53 -0.92 -10.02
N LEU A 71 -5.68 -0.73 -9.02
CA LEU A 71 -5.91 -1.16 -7.65
C LEU A 71 -5.40 -0.08 -6.70
N ALA A 72 -6.33 0.64 -6.08
CA ALA A 72 -6.04 1.78 -5.22
C ALA A 72 -5.59 1.35 -3.81
N GLY A 73 -4.68 2.12 -3.20
CA GLY A 73 -4.06 1.79 -1.92
C GLY A 73 -2.75 1.02 -2.09
N ASP A 74 -2.19 0.57 -0.98
CA ASP A 74 -0.85 -0.03 -0.91
C ASP A 74 -0.82 -1.46 -1.46
N HIS A 75 -0.75 -1.54 -2.77
CA HIS A 75 -0.61 -2.78 -3.54
C HIS A 75 0.67 -2.75 -4.37
N PRO A 76 1.86 -2.74 -3.71
CA PRO A 76 3.14 -2.61 -4.37
C PRO A 76 3.66 -3.92 -4.92
N ASP A 77 4.66 -3.81 -5.80
CA ASP A 77 5.44 -4.94 -6.30
C ASP A 77 4.57 -6.01 -7.00
N PRO A 78 3.68 -5.60 -7.94
CA PRO A 78 2.70 -6.52 -8.53
C PRO A 78 3.38 -7.64 -9.33
N SER A 79 3.06 -8.89 -8.98
CA SER A 79 3.37 -10.05 -9.80
C SER A 79 2.09 -10.58 -10.41
N VAL A 80 1.98 -10.53 -11.73
CA VAL A 80 0.78 -10.91 -12.48
C VAL A 80 1.03 -12.18 -13.28
N LEU A 81 0.17 -13.17 -13.10
CA LEU A 81 0.14 -14.43 -13.85
C LEU A 81 -1.11 -14.50 -14.71
N LYS A 82 -0.95 -14.65 -16.04
CA LYS A 82 -2.03 -15.04 -16.94
C LYS A 82 -2.14 -16.57 -16.96
N HIS A 83 -3.31 -17.10 -16.65
CA HIS A 83 -3.59 -18.54 -16.70
C HIS A 83 -4.92 -18.79 -17.42
N GLY A 84 -4.85 -19.19 -18.69
CA GLY A 84 -6.00 -19.27 -19.57
C GLY A 84 -6.60 -17.89 -19.82
N SER A 85 -7.87 -17.70 -19.50
CA SER A 85 -8.59 -16.40 -19.58
C SER A 85 -8.55 -15.58 -18.31
N ASP A 86 -7.90 -16.11 -17.27
CA ASP A 86 -7.88 -15.51 -15.94
C ASP A 86 -6.50 -14.89 -15.66
N TYR A 87 -6.51 -13.81 -14.88
CA TYR A 87 -5.32 -13.15 -14.36
C TYR A 87 -5.33 -13.22 -12.85
N TYR A 88 -4.19 -13.52 -12.28
CA TYR A 88 -3.98 -13.53 -10.84
C TYR A 88 -2.84 -12.59 -10.50
N MET A 89 -3.00 -11.82 -9.43
CA MET A 89 -2.00 -10.84 -8.99
C MET A 89 -1.77 -10.97 -7.49
N VAL A 90 -0.52 -10.83 -7.09
CA VAL A 90 -0.08 -10.85 -5.69
C VAL A 90 0.91 -9.71 -5.46
N HIS A 91 0.97 -9.20 -4.21
CA HIS A 91 1.75 -8.03 -3.81
C HIS A 91 2.55 -8.31 -2.53
N SER A 92 3.50 -7.45 -2.21
CA SER A 92 4.12 -7.41 -0.88
C SER A 92 3.04 -7.28 0.19
N SER A 93 3.16 -8.03 1.29
CA SER A 93 2.23 -7.97 2.41
C SER A 93 2.87 -7.47 3.70
N PHE A 94 4.17 -7.24 3.67
CA PHE A 94 4.95 -6.73 4.80
C PHE A 94 4.70 -7.52 6.08
N GLU A 95 4.40 -6.84 7.18
CA GLU A 95 4.14 -7.41 8.51
C GLU A 95 2.71 -7.95 8.68
N SER A 96 1.91 -7.97 7.62
CA SER A 96 0.47 -8.30 7.70
C SER A 96 0.22 -9.81 7.64
N VAL A 97 -0.65 -10.31 8.51
CA VAL A 97 -1.11 -11.72 8.53
C VAL A 97 -2.63 -11.78 8.69
N PRO A 98 -3.34 -12.56 7.84
CA PRO A 98 -2.86 -13.26 6.65
C PRO A 98 -2.22 -12.33 5.62
N GLY A 99 -1.24 -12.84 4.88
CA GLY A 99 -0.48 -12.11 3.86
C GLY A 99 -0.60 -12.74 2.47
N LEU A 100 0.05 -12.11 1.47
CA LEU A 100 0.03 -12.54 0.08
C LEU A 100 -1.40 -12.74 -0.44
N LEU A 101 -2.24 -11.71 -0.27
CA LEU A 101 -3.61 -11.72 -0.80
C LEU A 101 -3.57 -11.83 -2.33
N ILE A 102 -4.27 -12.82 -2.87
CA ILE A 102 -4.37 -13.05 -4.30
C ILE A 102 -5.60 -12.33 -4.84
N TRP A 103 -5.40 -11.56 -5.89
CA TRP A 103 -6.42 -10.88 -6.66
C TRP A 103 -6.67 -11.62 -7.96
N HIS A 104 -7.92 -11.66 -8.41
CA HIS A 104 -8.38 -12.25 -9.66
C HIS A 104 -8.97 -11.21 -10.58
N SER A 105 -8.66 -11.29 -11.86
CA SER A 105 -9.23 -10.47 -12.93
C SER A 105 -9.41 -11.27 -14.20
N ARG A 106 -10.23 -10.74 -15.14
CA ARG A 106 -10.34 -11.27 -16.51
C ARG A 106 -10.19 -10.18 -17.57
N ASP A 107 -9.91 -8.93 -17.14
CA ASP A 107 -9.75 -7.76 -18.01
C ASP A 107 -8.54 -6.88 -17.63
N LEU A 108 -7.76 -7.25 -16.61
CA LEU A 108 -6.62 -6.50 -16.06
C LEU A 108 -6.98 -5.18 -15.34
N VAL A 109 -8.23 -4.75 -15.36
CA VAL A 109 -8.68 -3.48 -14.74
C VAL A 109 -9.56 -3.72 -13.52
N ASN A 110 -10.51 -4.66 -13.61
CA ASN A 110 -11.37 -5.04 -12.52
C ASN A 110 -10.78 -6.24 -11.77
N TRP A 111 -10.56 -6.09 -10.44
CA TRP A 111 -9.91 -7.08 -9.60
C TRP A 111 -10.73 -7.40 -8.35
N GLU A 112 -10.94 -8.68 -8.06
CA GLU A 112 -11.59 -9.17 -6.84
C GLU A 112 -10.62 -9.99 -6.00
N PRO A 113 -10.62 -9.88 -4.65
CA PRO A 113 -9.79 -10.72 -3.80
C PRO A 113 -10.34 -12.14 -3.72
N ILE A 114 -9.48 -13.15 -3.81
CA ILE A 114 -9.89 -14.57 -3.77
C ILE A 114 -9.34 -15.35 -2.58
N GLY A 115 -8.47 -14.77 -1.79
CA GLY A 115 -7.95 -15.35 -0.55
C GLY A 115 -6.45 -15.17 -0.40
N PRO A 116 -5.95 -15.23 0.85
CA PRO A 116 -4.53 -15.13 1.15
C PRO A 116 -3.80 -16.46 0.90
N ALA A 117 -2.56 -16.37 0.42
CA ALA A 117 -1.69 -17.53 0.26
C ALA A 117 -0.83 -17.81 1.50
N LEU A 118 -0.67 -16.84 2.40
CA LEU A 118 0.18 -16.95 3.59
C LEU A 118 -0.65 -16.75 4.85
N ASN A 119 -0.91 -17.86 5.57
CA ASN A 119 -1.76 -17.89 6.76
C ASN A 119 -0.97 -17.96 8.07
N ARG A 120 0.32 -17.65 8.04
CA ARG A 120 1.19 -17.55 9.23
C ARG A 120 2.17 -16.39 9.07
N TYR A 121 2.65 -15.86 10.17
CA TYR A 121 3.70 -14.87 10.18
C TYR A 121 5.03 -15.49 9.74
N ALA A 122 5.63 -14.96 8.68
CA ALA A 122 6.90 -15.40 8.14
C ALA A 122 8.02 -14.34 8.26
N GLY A 123 7.71 -13.20 8.88
CA GLY A 123 8.52 -11.99 8.90
C GLY A 123 7.92 -10.91 8.01
N ASN A 124 8.71 -9.88 7.71
CA ASN A 124 8.35 -8.81 6.79
C ASN A 124 8.45 -9.32 5.34
N VAL A 125 7.32 -9.53 4.67
CA VAL A 125 7.20 -10.18 3.35
C VAL A 125 7.18 -9.11 2.25
N TRP A 126 8.23 -9.13 1.41
CA TRP A 126 8.40 -8.19 0.31
C TRP A 126 8.00 -8.80 -1.04
N ALA A 127 8.48 -8.20 -2.14
CA ALA A 127 8.08 -8.46 -3.51
C ALA A 127 7.99 -9.96 -3.90
N PRO A 128 6.76 -10.47 -4.12
CA PRO A 128 6.56 -11.86 -4.49
C PRO A 128 6.69 -12.09 -6.00
N ASP A 129 6.78 -13.36 -6.38
CA ASP A 129 6.59 -13.83 -7.74
C ASP A 129 5.60 -14.99 -7.79
N LEU A 130 4.51 -14.80 -8.52
CA LEU A 130 3.45 -15.79 -8.74
C LEU A 130 3.70 -16.55 -10.04
N ALA A 131 3.90 -17.85 -9.95
CA ALA A 131 4.20 -18.71 -11.08
C ALA A 131 3.27 -19.93 -11.15
N PHE A 132 3.07 -20.48 -12.35
CA PHE A 132 2.40 -21.76 -12.57
C PHE A 132 3.34 -22.70 -13.33
N HIS A 133 3.54 -23.88 -12.80
CA HIS A 133 4.41 -24.88 -13.43
C HIS A 133 3.88 -26.29 -13.16
N GLN A 134 3.75 -27.11 -14.21
CA GLN A 134 3.35 -28.53 -14.15
C GLN A 134 2.12 -28.80 -13.26
N GLY A 135 1.05 -27.99 -13.43
CA GLY A 135 -0.22 -28.18 -12.71
C GLY A 135 -0.27 -27.58 -11.31
N ARG A 136 0.75 -26.85 -10.89
CA ARG A 136 0.84 -26.28 -9.54
C ARG A 136 1.18 -24.80 -9.57
N PHE A 137 0.56 -24.03 -8.66
CA PHE A 137 0.87 -22.62 -8.39
C PHE A 137 1.97 -22.52 -7.34
N TYR A 138 2.84 -21.52 -7.49
CA TYR A 138 3.92 -21.18 -6.57
C TYR A 138 3.93 -19.68 -6.34
N ILE A 139 4.20 -19.27 -5.11
CA ILE A 139 4.55 -17.88 -4.81
C ILE A 139 5.89 -17.91 -4.10
N TYR A 140 6.90 -17.36 -4.78
CA TYR A 140 8.23 -17.12 -4.23
C TYR A 140 8.25 -15.71 -3.61
N PHE A 141 8.83 -15.54 -2.44
CA PHE A 141 8.87 -14.25 -1.78
C PHE A 141 10.02 -14.15 -0.79
N PRO A 142 10.66 -12.97 -0.63
CA PRO A 142 11.63 -12.73 0.42
C PRO A 142 10.90 -12.39 1.72
N ALA A 143 11.44 -12.85 2.84
CA ALA A 143 10.96 -12.53 4.18
C ALA A 143 12.13 -12.08 5.06
N LEU A 144 12.01 -10.90 5.66
CA LEU A 144 12.94 -10.38 6.65
C LEU A 144 12.46 -10.74 8.05
N SER A 145 13.26 -11.49 8.78
CA SER A 145 13.02 -11.86 10.17
C SER A 145 14.21 -11.46 11.06
N ALA A 146 14.15 -11.77 12.34
CA ALA A 146 15.28 -11.56 13.27
C ALA A 146 16.54 -12.35 12.87
N SER A 147 16.41 -13.43 12.09
CA SER A 147 17.53 -14.22 11.55
C SER A 147 18.10 -13.67 10.22
N GLY A 148 17.56 -12.57 9.71
CA GLY A 148 17.94 -11.96 8.44
C GLY A 148 16.92 -12.22 7.32
N ILE A 149 17.33 -11.91 6.09
CA ILE A 149 16.52 -12.10 4.88
C ILE A 149 16.73 -13.52 4.34
N THR A 150 15.64 -14.18 3.98
CA THR A 150 15.65 -15.41 3.19
C THR A 150 14.51 -15.42 2.19
N ASN A 151 14.66 -16.13 1.06
CA ASN A 151 13.56 -16.36 0.15
C ASN A 151 12.81 -17.62 0.55
N MET A 152 11.49 -17.52 0.51
CA MET A 152 10.58 -18.62 0.82
C MET A 152 9.69 -18.92 -0.39
N VAL A 153 9.06 -20.08 -0.40
CA VAL A 153 8.06 -20.46 -1.39
C VAL A 153 6.88 -21.14 -0.71
N VAL A 154 5.67 -20.75 -1.11
CA VAL A 154 4.43 -21.50 -0.85
C VAL A 154 3.89 -22.02 -2.16
N HIS A 155 3.16 -23.15 -2.13
CA HIS A 155 2.59 -23.76 -3.32
C HIS A 155 1.20 -24.34 -3.08
N ALA A 156 0.41 -24.46 -4.15
CA ALA A 156 -0.92 -25.07 -4.12
C ALA A 156 -1.28 -25.67 -5.49
N ASP A 157 -2.10 -26.71 -5.50
CA ASP A 157 -2.63 -27.29 -6.75
C ASP A 157 -3.83 -26.48 -7.29
N ASN A 158 -4.43 -25.65 -6.45
CA ASN A 158 -5.50 -24.71 -6.79
C ASN A 158 -5.13 -23.31 -6.31
N ILE A 159 -5.34 -22.30 -7.15
CA ILE A 159 -5.02 -20.89 -6.81
C ILE A 159 -5.75 -20.39 -5.54
N ARG A 160 -6.93 -20.94 -5.23
CA ARG A 160 -7.68 -20.64 -3.99
C ARG A 160 -7.17 -21.44 -2.78
N GLY A 161 -6.15 -22.24 -2.96
CA GLY A 161 -5.56 -23.08 -1.92
C GLY A 161 -6.26 -24.47 -1.76
N PRO A 162 -5.95 -25.19 -0.67
CA PRO A 162 -5.11 -24.74 0.42
C PRO A 162 -3.64 -24.57 -0.02
N TRP A 163 -3.01 -23.50 0.45
CA TRP A 163 -1.59 -23.21 0.25
C TRP A 163 -0.75 -23.93 1.30
N SER A 164 0.44 -24.35 0.91
CA SER A 164 1.41 -25.01 1.79
C SER A 164 1.93 -24.06 2.87
N ASP A 165 2.55 -24.61 3.91
CA ASP A 165 3.47 -23.85 4.75
C ASP A 165 4.66 -23.33 3.91
N PRO A 166 5.26 -22.18 4.29
CA PRO A 166 6.43 -21.64 3.63
C PRO A 166 7.63 -22.58 3.72
N VAL A 167 8.30 -22.81 2.60
CA VAL A 167 9.56 -23.56 2.50
C VAL A 167 10.70 -22.57 2.29
N ASP A 168 11.73 -22.63 3.13
CA ASP A 168 12.91 -21.77 3.06
C ASP A 168 13.90 -22.25 1.98
N LEU A 169 14.15 -21.39 0.97
CA LEU A 169 15.11 -21.65 -0.10
C LEU A 169 16.58 -21.40 0.32
N LYS A 170 16.81 -20.80 1.49
CA LYS A 170 18.13 -20.47 2.06
C LYS A 170 18.98 -19.57 1.16
N VAL A 171 18.34 -18.60 0.52
CA VAL A 171 18.95 -17.58 -0.33
C VAL A 171 18.58 -16.20 0.16
N SER A 172 19.57 -15.33 0.36
CA SER A 172 19.42 -14.04 1.05
C SER A 172 19.23 -12.81 0.15
N ASN A 173 19.36 -12.94 -1.20
CA ASN A 173 18.98 -11.86 -2.11
C ASN A 173 17.45 -11.69 -2.10
N ILE A 174 16.95 -10.50 -2.45
CA ILE A 174 15.51 -10.22 -2.46
C ILE A 174 14.89 -10.42 -3.85
N ASP A 175 13.55 -10.32 -3.92
CA ASP A 175 12.73 -10.21 -5.12
C ASP A 175 12.92 -11.38 -6.08
N PRO A 176 12.53 -12.59 -5.67
CA PRO A 176 12.66 -13.76 -6.51
C PRO A 176 11.77 -13.65 -7.76
N GLY A 177 12.30 -14.05 -8.92
CA GLY A 177 11.57 -14.24 -10.17
C GLY A 177 11.76 -15.65 -10.69
N HIS A 178 10.71 -16.44 -10.84
CA HIS A 178 10.77 -17.80 -11.33
C HIS A 178 10.90 -17.85 -12.84
N ALA A 179 11.72 -18.77 -13.36
CA ALA A 179 11.84 -19.02 -14.79
C ALA A 179 12.06 -20.50 -15.09
N VAL A 180 11.72 -20.89 -16.34
CA VAL A 180 11.96 -22.24 -16.87
C VAL A 180 12.83 -22.12 -18.11
N GLY A 181 13.93 -22.85 -18.13
CA GLY A 181 14.83 -22.95 -19.28
C GLY A 181 14.29 -23.83 -20.41
N PRO A 182 14.96 -23.86 -21.58
CA PRO A 182 14.51 -24.60 -22.74
C PRO A 182 14.60 -26.13 -22.53
N ASP A 183 15.39 -26.55 -21.56
CA ASP A 183 15.55 -27.96 -21.13
C ASP A 183 14.55 -28.37 -20.03
N GLY A 184 13.62 -27.49 -19.67
CA GLY A 184 12.63 -27.68 -18.61
C GLY A 184 13.15 -27.46 -17.19
N LYS A 185 14.42 -27.12 -17.01
CA LYS A 185 14.98 -26.80 -15.70
C LYS A 185 14.45 -25.48 -15.17
N ARG A 186 14.30 -25.42 -13.86
CA ARG A 186 13.77 -24.27 -13.15
C ARG A 186 14.89 -23.43 -12.55
N TYR A 187 14.65 -22.12 -12.50
CA TYR A 187 15.60 -21.14 -11.98
C TYR A 187 14.86 -20.09 -11.16
N VAL A 188 15.56 -19.51 -10.20
CA VAL A 188 15.15 -18.29 -9.49
C VAL A 188 16.14 -17.18 -9.82
N PHE A 189 15.62 -16.07 -10.35
CA PHE A 189 16.32 -14.81 -10.52
C PHE A 189 16.12 -13.96 -9.28
N LEU A 190 17.08 -13.12 -8.94
CA LEU A 190 17.14 -12.39 -7.68
C LEU A 190 17.68 -10.98 -7.93
N SER A 191 17.45 -10.09 -6.97
CA SER A 191 18.00 -8.73 -6.99
C SER A 191 19.51 -8.71 -7.24
N GLY A 192 20.00 -7.59 -7.79
CA GLY A 192 21.41 -7.39 -8.12
C GLY A 192 21.91 -8.22 -9.30
N GLY A 193 21.00 -8.71 -10.16
CA GLY A 193 21.33 -9.51 -11.35
C GLY A 193 21.82 -10.92 -11.03
N HIS A 194 21.38 -11.48 -9.91
CA HIS A 194 21.74 -12.83 -9.49
C HIS A 194 20.72 -13.86 -9.94
N PHE A 195 21.16 -15.10 -10.01
CA PHE A 195 20.29 -16.23 -10.32
C PHE A 195 20.85 -17.52 -9.69
N ALA A 196 19.96 -18.52 -9.51
CA ALA A 196 20.34 -19.85 -9.05
C ALA A 196 19.41 -20.93 -9.66
N PRO A 197 19.90 -22.17 -9.88
CA PRO A 197 19.06 -23.27 -10.30
C PRO A 197 18.20 -23.76 -9.13
N LEU A 198 16.95 -24.12 -9.44
CA LEU A 198 16.00 -24.75 -8.52
C LEU A 198 15.95 -26.27 -8.78
N SER A 199 15.47 -27.01 -7.78
CA SER A 199 15.04 -28.39 -7.93
C SER A 199 13.83 -28.50 -8.87
N ASP A 200 13.55 -29.68 -9.40
CA ASP A 200 12.42 -29.92 -10.30
C ASP A 200 11.08 -29.59 -9.66
N ASP A 201 10.94 -29.80 -8.35
CA ASP A 201 9.75 -29.42 -7.58
C ASP A 201 9.69 -27.92 -7.24
N GLY A 202 10.80 -27.18 -7.46
CA GLY A 202 10.90 -25.72 -7.21
C GLY A 202 11.02 -25.33 -5.73
N LEU A 203 11.27 -26.28 -4.83
CA LEU A 203 11.25 -26.06 -3.39
C LEU A 203 12.65 -25.95 -2.76
N SER A 204 13.71 -26.05 -3.56
CA SER A 204 15.09 -25.86 -3.09
C SER A 204 16.00 -25.32 -4.17
N VAL A 205 17.05 -24.60 -3.76
CA VAL A 205 18.15 -24.19 -4.63
C VAL A 205 19.17 -25.33 -4.70
N THR A 206 19.57 -25.71 -5.93
CA THR A 206 20.41 -26.88 -6.18
C THR A 206 21.85 -26.57 -6.57
N GLY A 207 22.18 -25.27 -6.71
CA GLY A 207 23.52 -24.83 -7.09
C GLY A 207 23.87 -23.45 -6.54
N PRO A 208 25.05 -22.93 -6.85
CA PRO A 208 25.47 -21.64 -6.35
C PRO A 208 24.65 -20.49 -6.94
N VAL A 209 24.43 -19.45 -6.13
CA VAL A 209 23.93 -18.17 -6.61
C VAL A 209 25.05 -17.49 -7.41
N LYS A 210 24.76 -17.13 -8.67
CA LYS A 210 25.71 -16.50 -9.59
C LYS A 210 25.19 -15.14 -10.02
N LYS A 211 26.05 -14.16 -10.21
CA LYS A 211 25.73 -12.92 -10.88
C LYS A 211 25.84 -13.11 -12.39
N ILE A 212 24.77 -12.78 -13.14
CA ILE A 212 24.70 -12.95 -14.59
C ILE A 212 24.31 -11.66 -15.34
N TYR A 213 24.02 -10.59 -14.61
CA TYR A 213 23.61 -9.30 -15.18
C TYR A 213 24.11 -8.13 -14.30
N ASP A 214 24.63 -7.08 -14.95
CA ASP A 214 25.20 -5.92 -14.24
C ASP A 214 24.26 -4.71 -14.18
N GLY A 215 23.09 -4.78 -14.86
CA GLY A 215 22.09 -3.73 -14.91
C GLY A 215 22.26 -2.77 -16.08
N TRP A 216 21.36 -1.82 -16.10
CA TRP A 216 21.41 -0.66 -16.99
C TRP A 216 21.78 0.57 -16.16
N LYS A 217 22.90 1.22 -16.55
CA LYS A 217 23.33 2.41 -15.82
C LYS A 217 22.61 3.65 -16.36
N TYR A 218 21.79 4.29 -15.52
CA TYR A 218 21.16 5.57 -15.82
C TYR A 218 22.20 6.72 -15.82
N PRO A 219 21.90 7.87 -16.47
CA PRO A 219 22.80 9.02 -16.49
C PRO A 219 23.10 9.56 -15.08
N ASP A 220 24.37 9.88 -14.81
CA ASP A 220 24.84 10.29 -13.47
C ASP A 220 24.18 11.58 -12.94
N HIS A 221 23.54 12.39 -13.81
CA HIS A 221 22.87 13.63 -13.42
C HIS A 221 21.39 13.45 -13.05
N TRP A 222 20.88 12.21 -13.10
CA TRP A 222 19.49 11.92 -12.69
C TRP A 222 19.40 11.85 -11.16
N GLU A 223 18.27 12.35 -10.63
CA GLU A 223 17.95 12.26 -9.22
C GLU A 223 17.34 10.90 -8.91
N VAL A 224 18.20 9.96 -8.52
CA VAL A 224 17.84 8.58 -8.19
C VAL A 224 18.39 8.25 -6.81
N GLU A 225 17.58 7.59 -5.97
CA GLU A 225 17.93 7.27 -4.58
C GLU A 225 19.22 6.43 -4.48
N THR A 226 19.31 5.40 -5.31
CA THR A 226 20.46 4.48 -5.32
C THR A 226 20.48 3.65 -6.59
N PHE A 227 21.65 3.13 -6.97
CA PHE A 227 21.76 2.10 -8.01
C PHE A 227 21.37 0.74 -7.41
N ALA A 228 20.11 0.37 -7.57
CA ALA A 228 19.54 -0.88 -7.07
C ALA A 228 18.72 -1.56 -8.16
N GLN A 229 19.09 -2.80 -8.46
CA GLN A 229 18.36 -3.67 -9.40
C GLN A 229 17.54 -4.65 -8.60
N GLU A 230 16.24 -4.66 -8.82
CA GLU A 230 15.31 -5.53 -8.09
C GLU A 230 14.14 -5.98 -8.96
N GLY A 231 13.28 -6.84 -8.43
CA GLY A 231 12.05 -7.26 -9.07
C GLY A 231 12.18 -7.99 -10.41
N PRO A 232 13.18 -8.87 -10.65
CA PRO A 232 13.31 -9.53 -11.95
C PRO A 232 12.12 -10.41 -12.26
N LYS A 233 11.39 -10.11 -13.35
CA LYS A 233 10.34 -10.95 -13.93
C LYS A 233 10.80 -11.47 -15.27
N ILE A 234 10.83 -12.80 -15.42
CA ILE A 234 11.39 -13.46 -16.59
C ILE A 234 10.26 -14.05 -17.43
N MET A 235 10.27 -13.73 -18.71
CA MET A 235 9.36 -14.36 -19.67
C MET A 235 10.10 -14.79 -20.94
N HIS A 236 9.56 -15.76 -21.64
CA HIS A 236 10.05 -16.18 -22.96
C HIS A 236 9.06 -15.69 -24.02
N HIS A 237 9.57 -14.95 -25.02
CA HIS A 237 8.77 -14.51 -26.16
C HIS A 237 9.61 -14.54 -27.44
N GLY A 238 9.09 -15.21 -28.49
CA GLY A 238 9.86 -15.45 -29.72
C GLY A 238 11.15 -16.22 -29.43
N ASP A 239 12.28 -15.69 -29.88
CA ASP A 239 13.60 -16.32 -29.74
C ASP A 239 14.35 -15.89 -28.46
N TYR A 240 13.72 -15.08 -27.58
CA TYR A 240 14.40 -14.44 -26.46
C TYR A 240 13.70 -14.70 -25.12
N TYR A 241 14.51 -14.79 -24.08
CA TYR A 241 14.12 -14.51 -22.71
C TYR A 241 14.19 -13.00 -22.48
N TYR A 242 13.16 -12.45 -21.90
CA TYR A 242 13.09 -11.05 -21.47
C TYR A 242 13.10 -11.00 -19.96
N MET A 243 13.90 -10.11 -19.43
CA MET A 243 13.97 -9.78 -18.00
C MET A 243 13.47 -8.36 -17.83
N VAL A 244 12.35 -8.19 -17.14
CA VAL A 244 11.82 -6.90 -16.71
C VAL A 244 12.27 -6.70 -15.27
N LEU A 245 12.87 -5.56 -14.97
CA LEU A 245 13.40 -5.23 -13.65
C LEU A 245 12.98 -3.83 -13.23
N ALA A 246 13.05 -3.59 -11.94
CA ALA A 246 13.13 -2.25 -11.39
C ALA A 246 14.60 -1.81 -11.27
N GLU A 247 14.85 -0.54 -11.51
CA GLU A 247 16.14 0.12 -11.26
C GLU A 247 15.89 1.38 -10.44
N GLY A 248 16.86 1.71 -9.55
CA GLY A 248 16.70 2.81 -8.59
C GLY A 248 15.87 2.45 -7.37
N GLY A 249 15.99 3.17 -6.27
CA GLY A 249 15.19 2.93 -5.07
C GLY A 249 13.74 3.39 -5.23
N THR A 250 12.81 2.71 -4.58
CA THR A 250 11.37 3.03 -4.66
C THR A 250 10.93 4.21 -3.77
N ALA A 251 11.84 4.78 -2.98
CA ALA A 251 11.58 5.92 -2.11
C ALA A 251 12.42 7.14 -2.53
N GLY A 252 12.49 8.19 -1.69
CA GLY A 252 13.28 9.39 -1.95
C GLY A 252 12.71 10.24 -3.09
N PRO A 253 13.50 10.59 -4.12
CA PRO A 253 13.09 11.44 -5.23
C PRO A 253 11.91 10.85 -6.02
N ALA A 254 11.03 11.70 -6.52
CA ALA A 254 9.91 11.30 -7.39
C ALA A 254 10.36 10.52 -8.64
N THR A 255 11.55 10.82 -9.13
CA THR A 255 12.18 10.27 -10.33
C THR A 255 13.05 9.03 -10.06
N SER A 256 13.01 8.48 -8.84
CA SER A 256 13.98 7.47 -8.41
C SER A 256 13.78 6.12 -9.07
N HIS A 257 12.58 5.55 -8.96
CA HIS A 257 12.29 4.20 -9.43
C HIS A 257 11.90 4.20 -10.89
N MET A 258 12.30 3.14 -11.63
CA MET A 258 12.01 3.01 -13.05
C MET A 258 11.93 1.54 -13.47
N VAL A 259 11.28 1.29 -14.59
CA VAL A 259 11.24 -0.04 -15.24
C VAL A 259 12.31 -0.08 -16.32
N ILE A 260 13.18 -1.07 -16.23
CA ILE A 260 14.17 -1.39 -17.27
C ILE A 260 13.94 -2.80 -17.83
N MET A 261 14.49 -3.06 -19.00
CA MET A 261 14.38 -4.34 -19.67
C MET A 261 15.72 -4.78 -20.26
N ALA A 262 15.98 -6.08 -20.16
CA ALA A 262 17.05 -6.76 -20.86
C ALA A 262 16.53 -8.03 -21.54
N ARG A 263 17.24 -8.55 -22.55
CA ARG A 263 16.91 -9.83 -23.20
C ARG A 263 18.14 -10.68 -23.46
N SER A 264 17.93 -11.98 -23.60
CA SER A 264 18.96 -12.95 -23.99
C SER A 264 18.38 -14.13 -24.73
N LYS A 265 19.15 -14.75 -25.62
CA LYS A 265 18.78 -16.04 -26.24
C LYS A 265 18.98 -17.22 -25.29
N ASN A 266 19.78 -17.04 -24.24
CA ASN A 266 20.04 -18.04 -23.23
C ASN A 266 19.61 -17.55 -21.86
N ILE A 267 19.01 -18.41 -21.06
CA ILE A 267 18.50 -18.04 -19.73
C ILE A 267 19.61 -17.58 -18.76
N GLU A 268 20.84 -18.03 -18.96
CA GLU A 268 22.02 -17.59 -18.19
C GLU A 268 22.73 -16.37 -18.81
N GLY A 269 22.22 -15.80 -19.90
CA GLY A 269 22.84 -14.68 -20.62
C GLY A 269 23.76 -15.09 -21.75
N PRO A 270 24.56 -14.18 -22.34
CA PRO A 270 24.66 -12.76 -21.89
C PRO A 270 23.38 -11.99 -22.14
N TRP A 271 23.07 -11.04 -21.24
CA TRP A 271 21.90 -10.19 -21.30
C TRP A 271 22.21 -8.86 -22.00
N GLU A 272 21.41 -8.51 -23.00
CA GLU A 272 21.46 -7.27 -23.77
C GLU A 272 20.44 -6.27 -23.19
N ASN A 273 20.89 -5.07 -22.87
CA ASN A 273 19.99 -3.99 -22.42
C ASN A 273 19.11 -3.47 -23.55
N SER A 274 17.86 -3.17 -23.24
CA SER A 274 16.96 -2.47 -24.18
C SER A 274 17.56 -1.09 -24.54
N PRO A 275 17.57 -0.73 -25.84
CA PRO A 275 17.95 0.61 -26.26
C PRO A 275 16.90 1.66 -25.86
N TYR A 276 15.75 1.22 -25.36
CA TYR A 276 14.64 2.06 -24.91
C TYR A 276 14.55 2.20 -23.39
N ASN A 277 15.59 1.75 -22.66
CA ASN A 277 15.64 1.93 -21.20
C ASN A 277 15.79 3.41 -20.82
N PRO A 278 15.09 3.86 -19.76
CA PRO A 278 14.07 3.13 -19.02
C PRO A 278 12.76 3.02 -19.81
N VAL A 279 12.11 1.85 -19.73
CA VAL A 279 10.82 1.62 -20.41
C VAL A 279 9.71 2.45 -19.78
N VAL A 280 9.71 2.57 -18.47
CA VAL A 280 8.82 3.45 -17.67
C VAL A 280 9.67 4.26 -16.70
N HIS A 281 9.39 5.54 -16.60
CA HIS A 281 10.10 6.46 -15.71
C HIS A 281 9.22 7.67 -15.35
N THR A 282 9.43 8.25 -14.17
CA THR A 282 8.88 9.55 -13.79
C THR A 282 9.91 10.62 -14.13
N SER A 283 9.54 11.56 -15.00
CA SER A 283 10.49 12.56 -15.54
C SER A 283 10.64 13.79 -14.64
N GLY A 284 9.64 14.06 -13.78
CA GLY A 284 9.66 15.23 -12.89
C GLY A 284 8.66 15.12 -11.74
N ALA A 285 8.88 15.93 -10.71
CA ALA A 285 8.06 15.93 -9.49
C ALA A 285 6.65 16.51 -9.69
N GLU A 286 6.36 17.12 -10.84
CA GLU A 286 5.04 17.62 -11.23
C GLU A 286 4.10 16.52 -11.73
N GLU A 287 4.63 15.33 -12.07
CA GLU A 287 3.80 14.21 -12.51
C GLU A 287 2.90 13.73 -11.37
N LYS A 288 1.74 13.18 -11.74
CA LYS A 288 0.79 12.58 -10.78
C LYS A 288 1.34 11.33 -10.11
N TRP A 289 2.11 10.54 -10.85
CA TRP A 289 2.61 9.24 -10.41
C TRP A 289 4.13 9.28 -10.27
N TRP A 290 4.61 9.03 -9.05
CA TRP A 290 6.01 9.08 -8.68
C TRP A 290 6.61 7.70 -8.47
N SER A 291 7.91 7.57 -8.74
CA SER A 291 8.66 6.32 -8.53
C SER A 291 7.98 5.13 -9.19
N LYS A 292 7.67 5.25 -10.49
CA LYS A 292 7.04 4.21 -11.31
C LYS A 292 8.02 3.06 -11.55
N GLY A 293 7.78 1.88 -11.00
CA GLY A 293 8.71 0.76 -11.13
C GLY A 293 8.12 -0.59 -10.73
N HIS A 294 8.97 -1.60 -10.67
CA HIS A 294 8.67 -2.97 -10.22
C HIS A 294 7.54 -3.62 -11.04
N ALA A 295 7.77 -3.82 -12.34
CA ALA A 295 6.75 -4.20 -13.28
C ALA A 295 6.68 -5.71 -13.59
N THR A 296 5.48 -6.17 -13.92
CA THR A 296 5.24 -7.41 -14.68
C THR A 296 4.75 -7.06 -16.07
N LEU A 297 5.35 -7.66 -17.10
CA LEU A 297 4.88 -7.59 -18.48
C LEU A 297 3.89 -8.73 -18.73
N VAL A 298 2.69 -8.42 -19.20
CA VAL A 298 1.62 -9.40 -19.38
C VAL A 298 0.86 -9.19 -20.69
N GLU A 299 0.51 -10.30 -21.34
CA GLU A 299 -0.35 -10.30 -22.52
C GLU A 299 -1.81 -10.02 -22.15
N GLY A 300 -2.45 -9.11 -22.87
CA GLY A 300 -3.85 -8.74 -22.67
C GLY A 300 -4.85 -9.85 -23.01
N PRO A 301 -6.16 -9.63 -22.73
CA PRO A 301 -7.20 -10.64 -22.93
C PRO A 301 -7.42 -11.03 -24.39
N ASP A 302 -7.16 -10.12 -25.34
CA ASP A 302 -7.29 -10.38 -26.77
C ASP A 302 -6.12 -11.18 -27.38
N GLY A 303 -5.07 -11.49 -26.59
CA GLY A 303 -3.88 -12.18 -27.03
C GLY A 303 -3.01 -11.40 -28.02
N LYS A 304 -3.17 -10.07 -28.09
CA LYS A 304 -2.47 -9.19 -29.03
C LYS A 304 -1.83 -8.01 -28.36
N GLN A 305 -2.62 -7.25 -27.60
CA GLN A 305 -2.14 -6.11 -26.85
C GLN A 305 -1.39 -6.59 -25.59
N TRP A 306 -0.27 -5.94 -25.27
CA TRP A 306 0.52 -6.21 -24.07
C TRP A 306 0.47 -5.03 -23.10
N TYR A 307 0.71 -5.30 -21.84
CA TYR A 307 0.63 -4.33 -20.76
C TYR A 307 1.77 -4.49 -19.77
N LEU A 308 2.22 -3.39 -19.20
CA LEU A 308 3.00 -3.36 -17.96
C LEU A 308 2.05 -3.08 -16.79
N VAL A 309 2.16 -3.90 -15.77
CA VAL A 309 1.52 -3.68 -14.46
C VAL A 309 2.64 -3.38 -13.48
N TYR A 310 2.62 -2.19 -12.89
CA TYR A 310 3.69 -1.70 -12.03
C TYR A 310 3.13 -0.85 -10.89
N HIS A 311 3.96 -0.48 -9.92
CA HIS A 311 3.51 0.39 -8.84
C HIS A 311 4.00 1.84 -8.99
N ALA A 312 3.29 2.75 -8.33
CA ALA A 312 3.70 4.15 -8.17
C ALA A 312 3.08 4.78 -6.92
N TYR A 313 3.73 5.82 -6.38
CA TYR A 313 3.11 6.71 -5.40
C TYR A 313 2.25 7.77 -6.10
N GLU A 314 1.14 8.13 -5.48
CA GLU A 314 0.34 9.27 -5.92
C GLU A 314 0.89 10.57 -5.33
N ASN A 315 1.23 11.53 -6.17
CA ASN A 315 1.71 12.86 -5.78
C ASN A 315 0.70 13.52 -4.82
N GLY A 316 1.17 14.01 -3.67
CA GLY A 316 0.33 14.56 -2.61
C GLY A 316 -0.28 13.53 -1.66
N TYR A 317 -0.20 12.22 -1.98
CA TYR A 317 -0.81 11.14 -1.19
C TYR A 317 0.16 9.96 -0.94
N TYR A 318 1.39 10.28 -0.60
CA TYR A 318 2.42 9.27 -0.32
C TYR A 318 2.01 8.26 0.76
N ASN A 319 1.16 8.70 1.70
CA ASN A 319 0.65 7.87 2.79
C ASN A 319 -0.40 6.83 2.35
N LEU A 320 -0.89 6.85 1.11
CA LEU A 320 -1.67 5.76 0.54
C LEU A 320 -0.80 4.55 0.14
N GLY A 321 0.53 4.70 0.18
CA GLY A 321 1.46 3.68 -0.28
C GLY A 321 1.60 3.62 -1.79
N ARG A 322 2.18 2.52 -2.28
CA ARG A 322 2.44 2.29 -3.71
C ARG A 322 1.24 1.60 -4.35
N GLN A 323 0.56 2.31 -5.24
CA GLN A 323 -0.67 1.86 -5.89
C GLN A 323 -0.35 1.16 -7.21
N THR A 324 -1.16 0.18 -7.61
CA THR A 324 -0.92 -0.58 -8.85
C THR A 324 -1.49 0.13 -10.07
N LEU A 325 -0.67 0.32 -11.08
CA LEU A 325 -1.01 0.95 -12.36
C LEU A 325 -0.94 -0.06 -13.51
N LEU A 326 -1.70 0.23 -14.58
CA LEU A 326 -1.72 -0.51 -15.83
C LEU A 326 -1.37 0.45 -16.97
N GLU A 327 -0.43 0.04 -17.86
CA GLU A 327 -0.04 0.83 -19.02
C GLU A 327 0.12 -0.07 -20.25
N PRO A 328 -0.55 0.24 -21.38
CA PRO A 328 -0.38 -0.53 -22.60
C PRO A 328 1.00 -0.29 -23.23
N VAL A 329 1.55 -1.36 -23.79
CA VAL A 329 2.86 -1.35 -24.45
C VAL A 329 2.79 -1.92 -25.85
N GLU A 330 3.79 -1.63 -26.66
CA GLU A 330 3.94 -2.11 -28.03
C GLU A 330 5.25 -2.85 -28.21
N TRP A 331 5.20 -3.97 -28.95
CA TRP A 331 6.39 -4.63 -29.45
C TRP A 331 6.92 -3.91 -30.67
N THR A 332 8.17 -3.48 -30.61
CA THR A 332 8.86 -2.81 -31.72
C THR A 332 9.30 -3.83 -32.77
N SER A 333 9.61 -3.37 -33.99
CA SER A 333 10.06 -4.26 -35.08
C SER A 333 11.40 -4.96 -34.81
N ASP A 334 12.22 -4.40 -33.91
CA ASP A 334 13.49 -4.99 -33.45
C ASP A 334 13.31 -5.88 -32.20
N GLY A 335 12.05 -6.17 -31.82
CA GLY A 335 11.70 -7.12 -30.78
C GLY A 335 11.92 -6.61 -29.36
N TRP A 336 11.73 -5.33 -29.10
CA TRP A 336 11.72 -4.72 -27.77
C TRP A 336 10.32 -4.21 -27.40
N VAL A 337 10.15 -3.81 -26.18
CA VAL A 337 8.90 -3.25 -25.64
C VAL A 337 9.07 -1.77 -25.38
N LYS A 338 8.06 -0.99 -25.75
CA LYS A 338 7.92 0.44 -25.42
C LYS A 338 6.51 0.72 -24.93
N VAL A 339 6.35 1.70 -24.04
CA VAL A 339 5.02 2.21 -23.68
C VAL A 339 4.33 2.82 -24.89
N SER A 340 3.00 2.65 -24.98
CA SER A 340 2.20 3.13 -26.12
C SER A 340 1.95 4.65 -26.12
N GLY A 341 2.58 5.39 -25.18
CA GLY A 341 2.55 6.87 -25.14
C GLY A 341 1.28 7.47 -24.54
N TYR A 342 0.47 6.71 -23.84
CA TYR A 342 -0.65 7.25 -23.07
C TYR A 342 -0.16 8.02 -21.83
N ASP A 343 -0.90 9.08 -21.48
CA ASP A 343 -0.73 9.73 -20.17
C ASP A 343 -1.44 8.91 -19.10
N VAL A 344 -0.67 8.24 -18.27
CA VAL A 344 -1.19 7.34 -17.21
C VAL A 344 -1.97 8.07 -16.10
N ALA A 345 -2.00 9.40 -16.12
CA ALA A 345 -2.83 10.23 -15.26
C ALA A 345 -4.23 10.50 -15.83
N LYS A 346 -4.50 10.07 -17.06
CA LYS A 346 -5.75 10.29 -17.82
C LYS A 346 -6.45 8.98 -18.15
N PRO A 347 -7.72 9.03 -18.61
CA PRO A 347 -8.42 7.84 -19.10
C PRO A 347 -7.66 7.16 -20.25
N ILE A 348 -7.54 5.85 -20.16
CA ILE A 348 -6.90 4.96 -21.13
C ILE A 348 -7.96 3.94 -21.61
N PRO A 349 -8.01 3.57 -22.91
CA PRO A 349 -8.94 2.55 -23.39
C PRO A 349 -8.82 1.22 -22.63
N MET A 350 -9.94 0.61 -22.29
CA MET A 350 -9.99 -0.73 -21.66
C MET A 350 -9.28 -1.77 -22.51
N PRO A 351 -8.63 -2.78 -21.89
CA PRO A 351 -8.13 -3.94 -22.60
C PRO A 351 -9.25 -4.65 -23.38
N ASN A 352 -8.98 -5.01 -24.64
CA ASN A 352 -9.96 -5.68 -25.48
C ASN A 352 -10.13 -7.16 -25.11
N GLY A 353 -11.33 -7.70 -25.20
CA GLY A 353 -11.62 -9.14 -25.10
C GLY A 353 -11.73 -9.69 -23.68
N GLY A 354 -11.65 -8.87 -22.67
CA GLY A 354 -11.81 -9.26 -21.27
C GLY A 354 -13.28 -9.41 -20.84
N ALA A 355 -13.48 -10.05 -19.70
CA ALA A 355 -14.76 -10.13 -19.01
C ALA A 355 -14.67 -9.41 -17.66
N VAL A 356 -15.66 -8.61 -17.33
CA VAL A 356 -15.69 -7.86 -16.08
C VAL A 356 -15.95 -8.82 -14.91
N VAL A 357 -15.13 -8.72 -13.86
CA VAL A 357 -15.38 -9.30 -12.54
C VAL A 357 -15.77 -8.19 -11.57
N PRO A 358 -16.35 -8.49 -10.38
CA PRO A 358 -16.49 -7.49 -9.33
C PRO A 358 -15.15 -6.81 -9.02
N HIS A 359 -15.17 -5.51 -8.71
CA HIS A 359 -13.95 -4.78 -8.38
C HIS A 359 -13.92 -4.42 -6.90
N GLY A 360 -12.81 -4.80 -6.22
CA GLY A 360 -12.60 -4.49 -4.81
C GLY A 360 -13.47 -5.29 -3.85
N VAL A 361 -13.62 -4.78 -2.64
CA VAL A 361 -14.40 -5.37 -1.55
C VAL A 361 -15.09 -4.28 -0.74
N ALA A 362 -16.31 -4.54 -0.26
CA ALA A 362 -16.97 -3.65 0.70
C ALA A 362 -16.22 -3.69 2.04
N PHE A 363 -15.80 -2.51 2.52
CA PHE A 363 -15.04 -2.38 3.76
C PHE A 363 -15.93 -2.36 5.02
N SER A 364 -17.19 -1.97 4.92
CA SER A 364 -18.13 -2.13 6.05
C SER A 364 -18.29 -3.60 6.42
N ASP A 365 -18.33 -3.87 7.72
CA ASP A 365 -18.35 -5.21 8.26
C ASP A 365 -19.32 -5.29 9.46
N ASP A 366 -20.34 -6.09 9.34
CA ASP A 366 -21.27 -6.41 10.42
C ASP A 366 -20.75 -7.58 11.29
N PHE A 367 -19.59 -8.10 10.93
CA PHE A 367 -18.92 -9.22 11.58
C PHE A 367 -19.73 -10.52 11.65
N THR A 368 -20.72 -10.68 10.77
CA THR A 368 -21.45 -11.93 10.61
C THR A 368 -20.72 -12.96 9.76
N LYS A 369 -19.70 -12.49 8.98
CA LYS A 369 -18.86 -13.33 8.12
C LYS A 369 -17.39 -13.05 8.38
N ASN A 370 -16.58 -14.10 8.24
CA ASN A 370 -15.12 -13.94 8.35
C ASN A 370 -14.55 -13.25 7.10
N LYS A 371 -14.03 -12.04 7.26
CA LYS A 371 -13.31 -11.28 6.23
C LYS A 371 -11.80 -11.19 6.51
N ILE A 372 -11.29 -11.89 7.54
CA ILE A 372 -9.84 -11.95 7.82
C ILE A 372 -9.13 -12.60 6.64
N GLY A 373 -8.10 -11.92 6.12
CA GLY A 373 -7.33 -12.32 4.97
C GLY A 373 -7.80 -11.72 3.64
N ASN A 374 -9.10 -11.45 3.47
CA ASN A 374 -9.61 -10.76 2.27
C ASN A 374 -9.69 -9.24 2.45
N GLN A 375 -10.03 -8.78 3.64
CA GLN A 375 -10.07 -7.37 4.03
C GLN A 375 -9.11 -7.12 5.18
N TRP A 376 -9.34 -7.77 6.32
CA TRP A 376 -8.62 -7.54 7.57
C TRP A 376 -7.37 -8.38 7.69
N SER A 377 -6.30 -7.79 8.21
CA SER A 377 -5.07 -8.49 8.61
C SER A 377 -4.50 -7.91 9.90
N PHE A 378 -3.87 -8.76 10.71
CA PHE A 378 -3.14 -8.33 11.89
C PHE A 378 -1.73 -7.86 11.49
N PHE A 379 -1.32 -6.74 12.03
CA PHE A 379 0.04 -6.23 11.87
C PHE A 379 0.96 -6.88 12.89
N HIS A 380 2.09 -7.44 12.44
CA HIS A 380 3.14 -8.04 13.28
C HIS A 380 2.58 -8.88 14.44
N PRO A 381 1.82 -9.96 14.18
CA PRO A 381 1.18 -10.72 15.24
C PRO A 381 2.21 -11.47 16.09
N ASN A 382 2.05 -11.36 17.41
CA ASN A 382 2.79 -12.15 18.37
C ASN A 382 2.05 -13.49 18.59
N GLY A 383 2.70 -14.61 18.25
CA GLY A 383 2.12 -15.96 18.41
C GLY A 383 1.18 -16.38 17.28
N VAL A 384 0.29 -17.31 17.56
CA VAL A 384 -0.67 -17.83 16.57
C VAL A 384 -1.83 -16.86 16.42
N PHE A 385 -1.86 -16.12 15.31
CA PHE A 385 -2.85 -15.06 15.10
C PHE A 385 -4.30 -15.56 15.15
N GLY A 386 -4.59 -16.80 14.70
CA GLY A 386 -5.92 -17.40 14.74
C GLY A 386 -6.50 -17.60 16.13
N GLU A 387 -5.66 -17.61 17.19
CA GLU A 387 -6.11 -17.67 18.58
C GLU A 387 -6.44 -16.30 19.18
N ARG A 388 -6.17 -15.23 18.42
CA ARG A 388 -6.38 -13.85 18.85
C ARG A 388 -7.82 -13.37 18.68
N PHE A 389 -8.62 -14.01 17.83
CA PHE A 389 -9.95 -13.55 17.50
C PHE A 389 -10.96 -14.69 17.35
N ARG A 390 -12.22 -14.34 17.48
CA ARG A 390 -13.36 -15.20 17.14
C ARG A 390 -14.54 -14.33 16.71
N TYR A 391 -15.44 -14.94 15.97
CA TYR A 391 -16.70 -14.33 15.62
C TYR A 391 -17.80 -14.80 16.59
N GLU A 392 -18.56 -13.87 17.13
CA GLU A 392 -19.73 -14.12 17.99
C GLU A 392 -20.94 -13.45 17.36
N LYS A 393 -21.86 -14.22 16.79
CA LYS A 393 -23.12 -13.73 16.18
C LYS A 393 -22.93 -12.51 15.24
N ASP A 394 -22.77 -11.31 15.78
CA ASP A 394 -22.66 -10.01 15.11
C ASP A 394 -21.47 -9.18 15.63
N ALA A 395 -20.46 -9.85 16.15
CA ALA A 395 -19.28 -9.20 16.70
C ALA A 395 -17.99 -9.93 16.32
N LEU A 396 -16.94 -9.15 16.09
CA LEU A 396 -15.56 -9.63 16.10
C LEU A 396 -14.99 -9.41 17.49
N VAL A 397 -14.67 -10.49 18.17
CA VAL A 397 -14.05 -10.47 19.50
C VAL A 397 -12.55 -10.66 19.35
N ILE A 398 -11.78 -9.70 19.84
CA ILE A 398 -10.31 -9.73 19.84
C ILE A 398 -9.80 -9.84 21.27
N LYS A 399 -8.96 -10.82 21.54
CA LYS A 399 -8.23 -10.95 22.80
C LYS A 399 -7.18 -9.83 22.86
N ALA A 400 -7.29 -8.96 23.84
CA ALA A 400 -6.36 -7.86 24.06
C ALA A 400 -4.96 -8.37 24.38
N THR A 401 -3.94 -7.67 23.90
CA THR A 401 -2.53 -7.99 24.16
C THR A 401 -1.69 -6.72 24.03
N GLY A 402 -0.44 -6.77 24.53
CA GLY A 402 0.42 -5.60 24.53
C GLY A 402 -0.10 -4.49 25.44
N THR A 403 0.33 -3.27 25.21
CA THR A 403 0.00 -2.10 26.04
C THR A 403 -0.50 -0.91 25.22
N SER A 404 -0.29 -0.94 23.92
CA SER A 404 -0.52 0.19 23.03
C SER A 404 -0.64 -0.27 21.56
N PRO A 405 -0.95 0.61 20.60
CA PRO A 405 -0.87 0.29 19.18
C PRO A 405 0.50 -0.21 18.71
N LYS A 406 1.57 0.06 19.47
CA LYS A 406 2.95 -0.37 19.15
C LYS A 406 3.17 -1.88 19.24
N ASP A 407 2.46 -2.53 20.16
CA ASP A 407 2.72 -3.93 20.56
C ASP A 407 1.46 -4.80 20.70
N CYS A 408 0.28 -4.23 20.39
CA CYS A 408 -0.98 -4.97 20.50
C CYS A 408 -1.35 -5.75 19.22
N SER A 409 -0.50 -5.75 18.20
CA SER A 409 -0.81 -6.34 16.89
C SER A 409 -2.16 -5.83 16.35
N PRO A 410 -2.22 -4.57 15.88
CA PRO A 410 -3.44 -3.94 15.40
C PRO A 410 -4.08 -4.71 14.24
N LEU A 411 -5.41 -4.68 14.15
CA LEU A 411 -6.18 -5.22 13.03
C LEU A 411 -6.47 -4.11 12.03
N SER A 412 -5.96 -4.22 10.81
CA SER A 412 -6.04 -3.16 9.79
C SER A 412 -6.42 -3.67 8.43
N PHE A 413 -6.78 -2.76 7.52
CA PHE A 413 -6.94 -3.06 6.09
C PHE A 413 -6.35 -1.95 5.22
N ILE A 414 -6.03 -2.30 3.97
CA ILE A 414 -5.51 -1.35 2.98
C ILE A 414 -6.68 -0.54 2.44
N ASN A 415 -6.53 0.79 2.46
CA ASN A 415 -7.49 1.75 1.91
C ASN A 415 -6.83 2.55 0.79
N GLY A 416 -7.58 2.79 -0.29
CA GLY A 416 -7.12 3.56 -1.44
C GLY A 416 -7.78 4.93 -1.60
N ASP A 417 -8.66 5.35 -0.70
CA ASP A 417 -9.38 6.61 -0.83
C ASP A 417 -8.65 7.76 -0.14
N GLN A 418 -8.61 8.93 -0.80
CA GLN A 418 -7.97 10.14 -0.28
C GLN A 418 -8.75 10.77 0.87
N ALA A 419 -10.06 10.56 0.89
CA ALA A 419 -10.94 11.01 1.96
C ALA A 419 -11.98 9.93 2.27
N TYR A 420 -12.23 9.69 3.56
CA TYR A 420 -13.17 8.67 4.03
C TYR A 420 -13.63 8.92 5.45
N GLU A 421 -14.73 8.28 5.82
CA GLU A 421 -15.23 8.21 7.18
C GLU A 421 -15.45 6.76 7.58
N MET A 422 -15.14 6.43 8.83
CA MET A 422 -15.39 5.14 9.42
C MET A 422 -15.98 5.26 10.82
N GLU A 423 -16.79 4.28 11.19
CA GLU A 423 -17.49 4.22 12.47
C GLU A 423 -17.51 2.78 12.98
N VAL A 424 -17.43 2.58 14.28
CA VAL A 424 -17.49 1.26 14.92
C VAL A 424 -18.12 1.36 16.31
N GLU A 425 -18.93 0.36 16.66
CA GLU A 425 -19.43 0.13 18.01
C GLU A 425 -18.46 -0.80 18.76
N VAL A 426 -18.10 -0.47 19.98
CA VAL A 426 -17.05 -1.17 20.73
C VAL A 426 -17.42 -1.40 22.18
N ASP A 427 -17.31 -2.66 22.62
CA ASP A 427 -17.34 -3.06 24.02
C ASP A 427 -15.96 -3.55 24.46
N ALA A 428 -15.43 -3.07 25.59
CA ALA A 428 -14.12 -3.46 26.12
C ALA A 428 -14.22 -3.96 27.56
N ASP A 429 -13.49 -5.04 27.89
CA ASP A 429 -13.33 -5.51 29.27
C ASP A 429 -12.55 -4.50 30.13
N ASP A 430 -12.64 -4.60 31.45
CA ASP A 430 -12.02 -3.64 32.39
C ASP A 430 -10.50 -3.46 32.23
N GLY A 431 -9.80 -4.52 31.85
CA GLY A 431 -8.35 -4.51 31.65
C GLY A 431 -7.91 -4.15 30.24
N ALA A 432 -8.88 -3.92 29.33
CA ALA A 432 -8.60 -3.64 27.94
C ALA A 432 -8.73 -2.15 27.62
N SER A 433 -7.98 -1.72 26.62
CA SER A 433 -8.21 -0.48 25.87
C SER A 433 -8.52 -0.80 24.42
N ALA A 434 -9.46 -0.06 23.85
CA ALA A 434 -9.92 -0.23 22.48
C ALA A 434 -9.83 1.09 21.72
N GLY A 435 -9.74 1.04 20.39
CA GLY A 435 -9.66 2.28 19.61
C GLY A 435 -9.91 2.09 18.12
N LEU A 436 -10.20 3.23 17.47
CA LEU A 436 -10.33 3.41 16.04
C LEU A 436 -9.27 4.41 15.58
N LEU A 437 -8.34 3.96 14.73
CA LEU A 437 -7.16 4.71 14.36
C LEU A 437 -6.96 4.72 12.84
N VAL A 438 -6.07 5.61 12.38
CA VAL A 438 -5.23 5.39 11.21
C VAL A 438 -3.83 5.03 11.70
N PHE A 439 -3.27 3.96 11.16
CA PHE A 439 -2.01 3.37 11.59
C PHE A 439 -1.08 3.17 10.39
N TYR A 440 0.10 3.72 10.46
CA TYR A 440 1.19 3.49 9.53
C TYR A 440 2.17 2.44 10.08
N SER A 441 2.65 2.65 11.30
CA SER A 441 3.62 1.79 12.00
C SER A 441 3.55 2.05 13.51
N GLU A 442 4.36 1.35 14.27
CA GLU A 442 4.51 1.55 15.73
C GLU A 442 4.96 2.99 16.10
N ARG A 443 5.50 3.74 15.15
CA ARG A 443 5.96 5.13 15.34
C ARG A 443 4.95 6.18 14.91
N LEU A 444 4.06 5.85 13.99
CA LEU A 444 3.12 6.79 13.39
C LEU A 444 1.71 6.20 13.35
N PHE A 445 0.86 6.68 14.23
CA PHE A 445 -0.57 6.39 14.27
C PHE A 445 -1.33 7.58 14.85
N ALA A 446 -2.62 7.73 14.51
CA ALA A 446 -3.47 8.81 15.00
C ALA A 446 -4.92 8.34 15.13
N GLY A 447 -5.61 8.79 16.16
CA GLY A 447 -7.01 8.48 16.37
C GLY A 447 -7.46 8.57 17.81
N LEU A 448 -8.54 7.87 18.14
CA LEU A 448 -9.16 7.89 19.45
C LEU A 448 -9.48 6.47 19.93
N GLY A 449 -9.33 6.27 21.22
CA GLY A 449 -9.74 5.07 21.90
C GLY A 449 -10.18 5.34 23.34
N PHE A 450 -10.44 4.31 24.07
CA PHE A 450 -10.83 4.39 25.48
C PHE A 450 -10.37 3.17 26.27
N SER A 451 -10.23 3.37 27.56
CA SER A 451 -10.14 2.34 28.59
C SER A 451 -11.29 2.55 29.57
N LYS A 452 -11.42 1.68 30.58
CA LYS A 452 -12.46 1.79 31.61
C LYS A 452 -12.60 3.21 32.19
N ASP A 453 -11.47 3.89 32.44
CA ASP A 453 -11.41 5.14 33.20
C ASP A 453 -11.06 6.38 32.36
N ASN A 454 -10.60 6.19 31.11
CA ASN A 454 -10.03 7.27 30.32
C ASN A 454 -10.38 7.18 28.84
N MET A 455 -10.61 8.33 28.22
CA MET A 455 -10.49 8.49 26.79
C MET A 455 -9.00 8.60 26.43
N LEU A 456 -8.59 7.95 25.35
CA LEU A 456 -7.19 7.83 24.93
C LEU A 456 -7.03 8.51 23.55
N GLU A 457 -6.20 9.54 23.51
CA GLU A 457 -5.76 10.17 22.27
C GLU A 457 -4.48 9.53 21.79
N TYR A 458 -4.46 9.14 20.54
CA TYR A 458 -3.30 8.55 19.88
C TYR A 458 -2.74 9.53 18.84
N SER A 459 -1.46 9.87 18.93
CA SER A 459 -0.82 10.81 18.01
C SER A 459 0.69 10.58 17.92
N LYS A 460 1.24 10.47 16.71
CA LYS A 460 2.69 10.40 16.44
C LYS A 460 3.44 9.37 17.30
N GLY A 461 2.83 8.21 17.50
CA GLY A 461 3.40 7.17 18.35
C GLY A 461 3.19 7.33 19.85
N ASP A 462 2.56 8.42 20.30
CA ASP A 462 2.29 8.67 21.71
C ASP A 462 0.82 8.48 22.07
N ILE A 463 0.57 8.32 23.38
CA ILE A 463 -0.76 8.16 23.96
C ILE A 463 -0.93 9.21 25.06
N ALA A 464 -2.00 10.01 24.95
CA ALA A 464 -2.41 10.94 25.99
C ALA A 464 -3.76 10.53 26.59
N THR A 465 -3.96 10.78 27.87
CA THR A 465 -5.19 10.48 28.59
C THR A 465 -5.91 11.77 29.01
N PHE A 466 -7.24 11.79 28.84
CA PHE A 466 -8.06 12.95 29.15
C PHE A 466 -9.19 12.60 30.14
N PRO A 467 -8.89 12.41 31.43
CA PRO A 467 -9.87 11.93 32.41
C PRO A 467 -11.03 12.89 32.67
N LYS A 468 -10.85 14.21 32.44
CA LYS A 468 -11.88 15.21 32.73
C LYS A 468 -12.99 15.34 31.69
N GLN A 469 -12.81 14.72 30.52
CA GLN A 469 -13.78 14.80 29.40
C GLN A 469 -14.53 13.50 29.19
N THR A 470 -14.32 12.51 30.03
CA THR A 470 -14.73 11.16 29.79
C THR A 470 -16.04 10.82 30.49
N PRO A 471 -17.06 10.40 29.76
CA PRO A 471 -18.05 9.51 30.36
C PRO A 471 -17.33 8.22 30.77
N VAL A 472 -17.59 7.78 31.98
CA VAL A 472 -17.05 6.49 32.49
C VAL A 472 -17.86 5.37 31.83
N GLY A 473 -17.19 4.43 31.15
CA GLY A 473 -17.92 3.32 30.52
C GLY A 473 -17.02 2.39 29.70
N ARG A 474 -17.55 1.21 29.43
CA ARG A 474 -16.89 0.16 28.63
C ARG A 474 -17.43 0.08 27.21
N HIS A 475 -18.44 0.87 26.88
CA HIS A 475 -19.16 0.84 25.62
C HIS A 475 -19.16 2.22 24.99
N TYR A 476 -18.65 2.30 23.76
CA TYR A 476 -18.64 3.51 22.95
C TYR A 476 -18.84 3.20 21.47
N PHE A 477 -19.39 4.19 20.77
CA PHE A 477 -19.28 4.32 19.33
C PHE A 477 -18.14 5.29 19.04
N LEU A 478 -17.22 4.89 18.17
CA LEU A 478 -16.10 5.71 17.72
C LEU A 478 -16.28 6.04 16.24
N ARG A 479 -16.00 7.28 15.86
CA ARG A 479 -16.01 7.75 14.47
C ARG A 479 -14.73 8.46 14.15
N LEU A 480 -14.15 8.17 12.98
CA LEU A 480 -12.97 8.82 12.45
C LEU A 480 -13.24 9.24 11.01
N ARG A 481 -12.93 10.48 10.68
CA ARG A 481 -12.90 10.99 9.31
C ARG A 481 -11.48 11.41 8.96
N ASN A 482 -10.93 10.86 7.90
CA ASN A 482 -9.77 11.40 7.23
C ASN A 482 -10.26 12.21 6.02
N ASN A 483 -9.99 13.50 6.02
CA ASN A 483 -10.32 14.39 4.91
C ASN A 483 -9.03 14.98 4.35
N HIS A 484 -8.47 14.33 3.31
CA HIS A 484 -7.22 14.74 2.67
C HIS A 484 -6.13 15.05 3.72
N HIS A 485 -5.74 14.03 4.49
CA HIS A 485 -4.72 14.06 5.56
C HIS A 485 -5.14 14.71 6.90
N ILE A 486 -6.32 15.32 6.98
CA ILE A 486 -6.81 15.87 8.26
C ILE A 486 -7.74 14.85 8.92
N VAL A 487 -7.26 14.23 9.99
CA VAL A 487 -8.02 13.27 10.77
C VAL A 487 -8.77 13.98 11.88
N THR A 488 -10.08 13.78 11.89
CA THR A 488 -11.00 14.26 12.95
C THR A 488 -11.68 13.05 13.57
N VAL A 489 -11.84 13.06 14.89
CA VAL A 489 -12.42 11.94 15.64
C VAL A 489 -13.57 12.37 16.53
N TRP A 490 -14.52 11.46 16.73
CA TRP A 490 -15.68 11.65 17.60
C TRP A 490 -15.91 10.37 18.41
N TYR A 491 -16.60 10.53 19.53
CA TYR A 491 -17.10 9.43 20.34
C TYR A 491 -18.56 9.66 20.74
N SER A 492 -19.27 8.59 20.99
CA SER A 492 -20.66 8.63 21.45
C SER A 492 -20.94 7.46 22.40
N PRO A 493 -21.71 7.64 23.48
CA PRO A 493 -22.14 6.54 24.34
C PRO A 493 -23.33 5.75 23.78
N ASP A 494 -24.07 6.27 22.82
CA ASP A 494 -25.33 5.73 22.31
C ASP A 494 -25.43 5.64 20.78
N GLY A 495 -24.44 6.13 20.06
CA GLY A 495 -24.42 6.18 18.58
C GLY A 495 -25.27 7.29 17.95
N GLU A 496 -25.98 8.07 18.77
CA GLU A 496 -26.85 9.19 18.33
C GLU A 496 -26.25 10.54 18.69
N HIS A 497 -25.78 10.70 19.94
CA HIS A 497 -25.21 11.95 20.45
C HIS A 497 -23.69 11.94 20.39
N TRP A 498 -23.13 12.60 19.39
CA TRP A 498 -21.69 12.60 19.10
C TRP A 498 -20.95 13.79 19.72
N THR A 499 -19.87 13.49 20.41
CA THR A 499 -18.93 14.51 20.91
C THR A 499 -17.70 14.51 20.01
N LYS A 500 -17.44 15.66 19.37
CA LYS A 500 -16.21 15.86 18.60
C LYS A 500 -15.05 16.03 19.57
N HIS A 501 -13.97 15.27 19.35
CA HIS A 501 -12.73 15.48 20.09
C HIS A 501 -12.11 16.84 19.70
N TRP A 502 -11.47 17.49 20.62
CA TRP A 502 -10.95 18.86 20.44
C TRP A 502 -9.72 18.90 19.51
N MET A 503 -8.93 17.82 19.45
CA MET A 503 -7.75 17.71 18.60
C MET A 503 -8.12 17.19 17.20
N GLN A 504 -7.42 17.69 16.20
CA GLN A 504 -7.36 17.16 14.86
C GLN A 504 -5.92 16.83 14.52
N PHE A 505 -5.71 15.77 13.75
CA PHE A 505 -4.37 15.28 13.43
C PHE A 505 -4.08 15.50 11.95
N GLU A 506 -2.93 16.05 11.65
CA GLU A 506 -2.39 16.12 10.31
C GLU A 506 -1.49 14.89 10.08
N VAL A 507 -1.74 14.10 9.02
CA VAL A 507 -1.12 12.80 8.77
C VAL A 507 -0.47 12.67 7.38
N SER A 508 -0.24 13.78 6.65
CA SER A 508 0.41 13.73 5.33
C SER A 508 1.81 13.11 5.39
N GLY A 509 2.53 13.37 6.49
CA GLY A 509 3.86 12.83 6.76
C GLY A 509 3.88 11.39 7.29
N TYR A 510 2.74 10.68 7.36
CA TYR A 510 2.71 9.29 7.85
C TYR A 510 3.00 8.33 6.69
N HIS A 511 4.25 8.27 6.26
CA HIS A 511 4.70 7.49 5.11
C HIS A 511 6.19 7.11 5.21
N HIS A 512 6.67 6.34 4.22
CA HIS A 512 8.00 5.75 4.19
C HIS A 512 9.14 6.77 4.34
N ASN A 513 9.11 7.89 3.64
CA ASN A 513 10.21 8.89 3.66
C ASN A 513 10.38 9.56 5.05
N VAL A 514 9.40 9.43 5.96
CA VAL A 514 9.48 9.94 7.34
C VAL A 514 9.84 8.81 8.32
N ALA A 515 9.20 7.64 8.16
CA ALA A 515 9.29 6.58 9.18
C ALA A 515 9.94 5.28 8.69
N GLY A 516 10.25 5.14 7.40
CA GLY A 516 10.68 3.88 6.79
C GLY A 516 9.55 2.85 6.74
N GLY A 517 9.85 1.60 6.36
CA GLY A 517 8.94 0.45 6.45
C GLY A 517 8.11 0.15 5.22
N PHE A 518 8.06 1.01 4.19
CA PHE A 518 7.30 0.82 2.93
C PHE A 518 5.81 0.50 3.11
N LEU A 519 5.20 1.00 4.18
CA LEU A 519 3.79 0.78 4.53
C LEU A 519 2.89 1.92 4.03
N SER A 520 1.59 1.77 4.25
CA SER A 520 0.57 2.81 4.06
C SER A 520 -0.15 3.15 5.35
N LEU A 521 -0.83 4.28 5.36
CA LEU A 521 -1.69 4.70 6.47
C LEU A 521 -3.03 3.96 6.38
N ARG A 522 -3.29 3.03 7.30
CA ARG A 522 -4.40 2.08 7.25
C ARG A 522 -5.48 2.36 8.29
N PRO A 523 -6.78 2.26 7.95
CA PRO A 523 -7.85 2.11 8.92
C PRO A 523 -7.60 0.94 9.85
N THR A 524 -7.76 1.14 11.16
CA THR A 524 -7.25 0.20 12.15
C THR A 524 -8.11 0.12 13.40
N LEU A 525 -8.36 -1.09 13.86
CA LEU A 525 -8.95 -1.43 15.16
C LEU A 525 -7.86 -1.93 16.11
N ILE A 526 -7.88 -1.46 17.36
CA ILE A 526 -6.94 -1.91 18.38
C ILE A 526 -7.64 -2.52 19.59
N ALA A 527 -6.99 -3.55 20.16
CA ALA A 527 -7.35 -4.21 21.40
C ALA A 527 -6.06 -4.43 22.21
N ALA A 528 -5.75 -3.52 23.13
CA ALA A 528 -4.54 -3.54 23.95
C ALA A 528 -4.86 -3.79 25.42
N GLY A 529 -3.92 -4.37 26.18
CA GLY A 529 -4.11 -4.71 27.60
C GLY A 529 -4.44 -6.18 27.83
N THR A 530 -5.41 -6.43 28.71
CA THR A 530 -5.87 -7.78 29.09
C THR A 530 -7.37 -7.90 28.96
N GLY A 531 -7.89 -9.14 28.76
CA GLY A 531 -9.31 -9.38 28.51
C GLY A 531 -9.64 -9.33 27.03
N GLU A 532 -10.83 -8.89 26.69
CA GLU A 532 -11.36 -8.93 25.32
C GLU A 532 -11.98 -7.58 24.91
N VAL A 533 -11.95 -7.33 23.61
CA VAL A 533 -12.66 -6.22 22.97
C VAL A 533 -13.59 -6.78 21.91
N ARG A 534 -14.85 -6.32 21.89
CA ARG A 534 -15.88 -6.69 20.92
C ARG A 534 -16.14 -5.51 20.01
N PHE A 535 -15.92 -5.72 18.73
CA PHE A 535 -16.22 -4.76 17.66
C PHE A 535 -17.49 -5.18 16.93
N LYS A 536 -18.37 -4.23 16.67
CA LYS A 536 -19.65 -4.42 15.96
C LYS A 536 -19.88 -3.31 14.97
N ASN A 537 -20.67 -3.60 13.93
CA ASN A 537 -21.22 -2.59 13.03
C ASN A 537 -20.16 -1.62 12.48
N PHE A 538 -19.00 -2.15 12.03
CA PHE A 538 -18.00 -1.32 11.38
C PHE A 538 -18.57 -0.78 10.07
N LYS A 539 -18.58 0.54 9.91
CA LYS A 539 -19.03 1.25 8.72
C LYS A 539 -17.87 1.98 8.08
N TYR A 540 -17.81 1.94 6.79
CA TYR A 540 -16.86 2.69 5.97
C TYR A 540 -17.62 3.44 4.88
N LYS A 541 -17.16 4.64 4.55
CA LYS A 541 -17.66 5.42 3.44
C LYS A 541 -16.54 6.27 2.87
N ALA A 542 -16.21 6.09 1.61
CA ALA A 542 -15.36 7.04 0.89
C ALA A 542 -16.10 8.37 0.70
N LEU A 543 -15.36 9.45 0.78
CA LEU A 543 -15.85 10.82 0.61
C LEU A 543 -15.38 11.37 -0.76
N PRO A 544 -16.08 12.39 -1.27
CA PRO A 544 -15.68 13.07 -2.51
C PRO A 544 -14.28 13.63 -2.47
#